data_e97a35c0be56d195ced95737a396b5c7
#
_entry.id   e97a35c0be56d195ced95737a396b5c7
#
_cell.length_a   1.000
_cell.length_b   1.000
_cell.length_c   1.000
_cell.angle_alpha   90.00
_cell.angle_beta   90.00
_cell.angle_gamma   90.00
#
_symmetry.space_group_name_H-M   'P 1'
#
loop_
_entity.id
_entity.type
_entity.pdbx_description
1 polymer ?
#
loop_
_entity_poly.entity_id
_entity_poly.type
_entity_poly.pdbx_seq_one_letter_code
_entity_poly.pdbx_strand_id
1 'polypeptide(L)'
;DIMNFDEREFVEEVKADSVILPPGGLLLSRTVEYFSIPNNVMGTCSNKSTWARIGMFSLVTPLEPGWEGNLVVEITNCTNLPMRIYAGVGIAQIEFKASKVRPNVTYGDRGGKYQGQTGITGSKL
;
A
#
# COMPACT_ATOMS: atom_id res chain seq x y z
N ASP A 1 -4.30 -21.59 -1.96
CA ASP A 1 -2.89 -21.93 -1.72
C ASP A 1 -2.00 -20.75 -2.04
N ILE A 2 -1.37 -20.16 -1.02
CA ILE A 2 -0.55 -18.95 -1.16
C ILE A 2 0.72 -19.15 -2.00
N MET A 3 1.14 -20.38 -2.23
CA MET A 3 2.30 -20.72 -3.06
C MET A 3 1.91 -21.03 -4.51
N ASN A 4 0.63 -21.16 -4.78
CA ASN A 4 0.06 -21.46 -6.10
C ASN A 4 -1.21 -20.64 -6.31
N PHE A 5 -1.03 -19.30 -6.37
CA PHE A 5 -2.11 -18.32 -6.45
C PHE A 5 -1.99 -17.52 -7.73
N ASP A 6 -3.03 -17.49 -8.55
CA ASP A 6 -3.17 -16.55 -9.66
C ASP A 6 -4.20 -15.49 -9.30
N GLU A 7 -3.73 -14.30 -8.94
CA GLU A 7 -4.60 -13.20 -8.54
C GLU A 7 -5.60 -12.80 -9.63
N ARG A 8 -5.27 -13.00 -10.92
CA ARG A 8 -6.14 -12.64 -12.05
C ARG A 8 -7.46 -13.40 -12.06
N GLU A 9 -7.55 -14.52 -11.35
CA GLU A 9 -8.79 -15.28 -11.19
C GLU A 9 -9.74 -14.66 -10.17
N PHE A 10 -9.25 -13.75 -9.32
CA PHE A 10 -9.98 -13.26 -8.14
C PHE A 10 -10.10 -11.74 -8.06
N VAL A 11 -9.42 -11.00 -8.93
CA VAL A 11 -9.41 -9.54 -8.92
C VAL A 11 -10.07 -8.96 -10.15
N GLU A 12 -10.80 -7.89 -9.94
CA GLU A 12 -11.34 -7.03 -10.99
C GLU A 12 -10.61 -5.69 -10.94
N GLU A 13 -10.06 -5.27 -12.08
CA GLU A 13 -9.45 -3.94 -12.20
C GLU A 13 -10.52 -2.89 -12.45
N VAL A 14 -10.59 -1.90 -11.56
CA VAL A 14 -11.54 -0.80 -11.63
C VAL A 14 -10.81 0.53 -11.73
N LYS A 15 -11.18 1.36 -12.70
CA LYS A 15 -10.74 2.75 -12.81
C LYS A 15 -11.93 3.68 -12.63
N ALA A 16 -12.06 4.26 -11.45
CA ALA A 16 -13.20 5.10 -11.08
C ALA A 16 -12.82 6.11 -9.99
N ASP A 17 -13.66 7.15 -9.83
CA ASP A 17 -13.50 8.14 -8.75
C ASP A 17 -13.92 7.59 -7.38
N SER A 18 -14.64 6.51 -7.35
CA SER A 18 -14.97 5.77 -6.12
C SER A 18 -15.30 4.32 -6.42
N VAL A 19 -15.10 3.45 -5.43
CA VAL A 19 -15.43 2.03 -5.49
C VAL A 19 -16.24 1.62 -4.26
N ILE A 20 -17.16 0.68 -4.43
CA ILE A 20 -17.87 0.05 -3.32
C ILE A 20 -17.11 -1.20 -2.91
N LEU A 21 -16.60 -1.20 -1.69
CA LEU A 21 -15.93 -2.34 -1.07
C LEU A 21 -16.95 -3.12 -0.24
N PRO A 22 -17.30 -4.36 -0.61
CA PRO A 22 -18.27 -5.15 0.14
C PRO A 22 -17.72 -5.56 1.53
N PRO A 23 -18.58 -6.04 2.43
CA PRO A 23 -18.14 -6.62 3.71
C PRO A 23 -17.08 -7.70 3.50
N GLY A 24 -15.98 -7.62 4.25
CA GLY A 24 -14.84 -8.53 4.12
C GLY A 24 -14.03 -8.40 2.84
N GLY A 25 -14.35 -7.42 1.99
CA GLY A 25 -13.63 -7.18 0.73
C GLY A 25 -12.22 -6.63 0.94
N LEU A 26 -11.36 -6.91 -0.02
CA LEU A 26 -10.00 -6.37 -0.15
C LEU A 26 -9.90 -5.52 -1.41
N LEU A 27 -9.31 -4.34 -1.29
CA LEU A 27 -9.00 -3.45 -2.39
C LEU A 27 -7.50 -3.19 -2.40
N LEU A 28 -6.84 -3.49 -3.51
CA LEU A 28 -5.51 -2.96 -3.79
C LEU A 28 -5.68 -1.60 -4.47
N SER A 29 -5.09 -0.58 -3.91
CA SER A 29 -5.08 0.77 -4.48
C SER A 29 -3.66 1.31 -4.54
N ARG A 30 -3.44 2.36 -5.32
CA ARG A 30 -2.16 3.06 -5.31
C ARG A 30 -2.30 4.49 -4.85
N THR A 31 -1.25 5.03 -4.26
CA THR A 31 -1.18 6.44 -3.91
C THR A 31 -1.09 7.32 -5.15
N VAL A 32 -1.59 8.55 -5.06
CA VAL A 32 -1.33 9.60 -6.05
C VAL A 32 0.11 10.11 -5.93
N GLU A 33 0.66 10.07 -4.71
CA GLU A 33 2.03 10.44 -4.42
C GLU A 33 3.02 9.41 -4.97
N TYR A 34 4.10 9.89 -5.57
CA TYR A 34 5.29 9.11 -5.88
C TYR A 34 6.33 9.36 -4.80
N PHE A 35 6.88 8.31 -4.24
CA PHE A 35 7.87 8.36 -3.17
C PHE A 35 9.28 8.10 -3.72
N SER A 36 10.26 8.81 -3.18
CA SER A 36 11.69 8.52 -3.36
C SER A 36 12.33 8.59 -1.97
N ILE A 37 12.55 7.44 -1.38
CA ILE A 37 13.01 7.33 0.01
C ILE A 37 14.54 7.40 0.07
N PRO A 38 15.11 8.42 0.74
CA PRO A 38 16.57 8.50 0.90
C PRO A 38 17.16 7.27 1.59
N ASN A 39 18.43 6.97 1.29
CA ASN A 39 19.12 5.78 1.80
C ASN A 39 19.29 5.73 3.33
N ASN A 40 19.00 6.82 4.04
CA ASN A 40 19.06 6.90 5.49
C ASN A 40 17.70 7.18 6.13
N VAL A 41 16.61 7.04 5.37
CA VAL A 41 15.25 7.28 5.85
C VAL A 41 14.43 6.00 5.68
N MET A 42 13.56 5.73 6.65
CA MET A 42 12.54 4.69 6.57
C MET A 42 11.17 5.33 6.85
N GLY A 43 10.16 4.96 6.06
CA GLY A 43 8.77 5.34 6.30
C GLY A 43 7.99 4.20 6.93
N THR A 44 7.13 4.52 7.89
CA THR A 44 6.14 3.59 8.45
C THR A 44 4.75 4.12 8.13
N CYS A 45 3.98 3.36 7.37
CA CYS A 45 2.60 3.69 7.07
C CYS A 45 1.68 3.15 8.16
N SER A 46 0.73 3.95 8.57
CA SER A 46 -0.30 3.55 9.52
C SER A 46 -1.68 4.00 9.09
N ASN A 47 -2.69 3.32 9.61
CA ASN A 47 -4.07 3.65 9.32
C ASN A 47 -4.43 5.02 9.90
N LYS A 48 -5.24 5.79 9.19
CA LYS A 48 -5.80 7.03 9.72
C LYS A 48 -6.92 6.70 10.71
N SER A 49 -6.84 7.24 11.92
CA SER A 49 -7.79 6.92 13.01
C SER A 49 -9.25 7.17 12.65
N THR A 50 -9.53 8.16 11.82
CA THR A 50 -10.88 8.45 11.32
C THR A 50 -11.50 7.25 10.62
N TRP A 51 -10.72 6.58 9.78
CA TRP A 51 -11.18 5.42 8.99
C TRP A 51 -11.16 4.14 9.80
N ALA A 52 -10.16 3.97 10.69
CA ALA A 52 -10.11 2.84 11.60
C ALA A 52 -11.38 2.73 12.48
N ARG A 53 -11.89 3.86 12.95
CA ARG A 53 -13.08 3.92 13.80
C ARG A 53 -14.38 3.50 13.12
N ILE A 54 -14.42 3.50 11.81
CA ILE A 54 -15.56 3.00 11.02
C ILE A 54 -15.28 1.65 10.38
N GLY A 55 -14.22 0.95 10.78
CA GLY A 55 -13.90 -0.40 10.34
C GLY A 55 -13.19 -0.51 8.98
N MET A 56 -12.65 0.61 8.46
CA MET A 56 -11.75 0.57 7.31
C MET A 56 -10.31 0.46 7.78
N PHE A 57 -9.60 -0.58 7.36
CA PHE A 57 -8.18 -0.73 7.65
C PHE A 57 -7.35 -0.68 6.37
N SER A 58 -6.25 0.05 6.45
CA SER A 58 -5.22 0.05 5.43
C SER A 58 -3.94 -0.59 5.96
N LEU A 59 -3.37 -1.47 5.17
CA LEU A 59 -2.12 -2.15 5.46
C LEU A 59 -1.08 -1.73 4.43
N VAL A 60 0.13 -1.54 4.87
CA VAL A 60 1.28 -1.24 4.01
C VAL A 60 2.53 -1.71 4.72
N THR A 61 3.44 -2.33 3.99
CA THR A 61 4.77 -2.64 4.51
C THR A 61 5.61 -1.37 4.65
N PRO A 62 6.68 -1.37 5.46
CA PRO A 62 7.56 -0.20 5.60
C PRO A 62 8.11 0.28 4.24
N LEU A 63 8.20 1.60 4.07
CA LEU A 63 8.91 2.22 2.97
C LEU A 63 10.41 2.17 3.29
N GLU A 64 11.11 1.23 2.68
CA GLU A 64 12.49 0.95 3.00
C GLU A 64 13.47 2.00 2.42
N PRO A 65 14.66 2.18 3.02
CA PRO A 65 15.70 3.05 2.48
C PRO A 65 16.04 2.71 1.03
N GLY A 66 16.04 3.73 0.15
CA GLY A 66 16.34 3.57 -1.26
C GLY A 66 15.19 3.04 -2.12
N TRP A 67 14.00 2.86 -1.56
CA TRP A 67 12.81 2.49 -2.33
C TRP A 67 12.23 3.70 -3.06
N GLU A 68 11.75 3.47 -4.29
CA GLU A 68 11.02 4.45 -5.10
C GLU A 68 9.75 3.83 -5.69
N GLY A 69 8.71 4.65 -5.83
CA GLY A 69 7.47 4.22 -6.50
C GLY A 69 6.21 4.89 -5.97
N ASN A 70 5.08 4.54 -6.59
CA ASN A 70 3.78 4.75 -5.96
C ASN A 70 3.55 3.62 -4.95
N LEU A 71 3.05 3.98 -3.77
CA LEU A 71 2.76 3.00 -2.74
C LEU A 71 1.48 2.26 -3.08
N VAL A 72 1.51 0.94 -3.05
CA VAL A 72 0.30 0.11 -3.09
C VAL A 72 -0.21 -0.02 -1.67
N VAL A 73 -1.50 0.23 -1.50
CA VAL A 73 -2.19 0.22 -0.21
C VAL A 73 -3.27 -0.84 -0.26
N GLU A 74 -3.20 -1.80 0.63
CA GLU A 74 -4.20 -2.82 0.85
C GLU A 74 -5.28 -2.26 1.79
N ILE A 75 -6.51 -2.12 1.29
CA ILE A 75 -7.65 -1.62 2.06
C ILE A 75 -8.64 -2.76 2.28
N THR A 76 -9.03 -2.96 3.52
CA THR A 76 -10.05 -3.96 3.87
C THR A 76 -11.23 -3.33 4.60
N ASN A 77 -12.43 -3.83 4.31
CA ASN A 77 -13.66 -3.49 5.00
C ASN A 77 -13.98 -4.55 6.05
N CYS A 78 -13.74 -4.22 7.32
CA CYS A 78 -14.00 -5.12 8.45
C CYS A 78 -15.41 -4.99 9.03
N THR A 79 -16.32 -4.31 8.34
CA THR A 79 -17.72 -4.16 8.77
C THR A 79 -18.65 -5.15 8.06
N ASN A 80 -19.89 -5.21 8.49
CA ASN A 80 -20.96 -5.98 7.84
C ASN A 80 -21.77 -5.16 6.82
N LEU A 81 -21.32 -3.94 6.49
CA LEU A 81 -21.96 -3.04 5.52
C LEU A 81 -21.00 -2.73 4.38
N PRO A 82 -21.51 -2.52 3.15
CA PRO A 82 -20.67 -2.04 2.06
C PRO A 82 -20.13 -0.64 2.36
N MET A 83 -18.89 -0.38 1.96
CA MET A 83 -18.19 0.87 2.20
C MET A 83 -17.78 1.52 0.88
N ARG A 84 -18.05 2.81 0.71
CA ARG A 84 -17.60 3.56 -0.47
C ARG A 84 -16.23 4.17 -0.19
N ILE A 85 -15.25 3.82 -1.01
CA ILE A 85 -13.89 4.38 -0.98
C ILE A 85 -13.76 5.37 -2.13
N TYR A 86 -13.27 6.57 -1.85
CA TYR A 86 -13.10 7.65 -2.83
C TYR A 86 -11.64 7.83 -3.20
N ALA A 87 -11.38 8.06 -4.49
CA ALA A 87 -10.07 8.50 -4.95
C ALA A 87 -9.74 9.91 -4.44
N GLY A 88 -8.46 10.21 -4.24
CA GLY A 88 -7.97 11.52 -3.81
C GLY A 88 -8.22 11.85 -2.33
N VAL A 89 -8.83 10.95 -1.56
CA VAL A 89 -9.04 11.13 -0.12
C VAL A 89 -7.88 10.52 0.66
N GLY A 90 -7.29 11.27 1.59
CA GLY A 90 -6.21 10.76 2.46
C GLY A 90 -6.71 9.66 3.40
N ILE A 91 -6.21 8.44 3.19
CA ILE A 91 -6.65 7.22 3.90
C ILE A 91 -5.66 6.72 4.93
N ALA A 92 -4.40 7.07 4.78
CA ALA A 92 -3.30 6.63 5.64
C ALA A 92 -2.44 7.81 6.05
N GLN A 93 -1.50 7.57 6.95
CA GLN A 93 -0.48 8.53 7.37
C GLN A 93 0.87 7.85 7.41
N ILE A 94 1.92 8.58 7.07
CA ILE A 94 3.27 8.06 7.01
C ILE A 94 4.15 8.86 7.97
N GLU A 95 4.85 8.14 8.85
CA GLU A 95 5.90 8.68 9.70
C GLU A 95 7.25 8.35 9.10
N PHE A 96 8.11 9.36 8.91
CA PHE A 96 9.47 9.18 8.43
C PHE A 96 10.46 9.26 9.57
N LYS A 97 11.39 8.30 9.63
CA LYS A 97 12.47 8.24 10.60
C LYS A 97 13.81 8.27 9.87
N ALA A 98 14.64 9.26 10.21
CA ALA A 98 15.98 9.35 9.68
C ALA A 98 17.00 8.69 10.62
N SER A 99 17.92 7.91 10.05
CA SER A 99 19.08 7.36 10.76
C SER A 99 20.33 8.15 10.45
N LYS A 100 21.25 8.25 11.41
CA LYS A 100 22.61 8.78 11.20
C LYS A 100 23.49 7.78 10.43
N VAL A 101 23.13 6.51 10.46
CA VAL A 101 23.84 5.42 9.80
C VAL A 101 23.01 4.94 8.62
N ARG A 102 23.62 4.83 7.44
CA ARG A 102 23.00 4.23 6.26
C ARG A 102 23.10 2.71 6.34
N PRO A 103 22.09 1.96 5.86
CA PRO A 103 22.21 0.52 5.70
C PRO A 103 23.32 0.21 4.68
N ASN A 104 24.00 -0.91 4.85
CA ASN A 104 24.99 -1.39 3.91
C ASN A 104 24.39 -1.80 2.57
N VAL A 105 23.10 -2.22 2.59
CA VAL A 105 22.34 -2.66 1.44
C VAL A 105 20.97 -2.01 1.50
N THR A 106 20.62 -1.27 0.46
CA THR A 106 19.31 -0.63 0.32
C THR A 106 18.29 -1.56 -0.37
N TYR A 107 17.05 -1.14 -0.43
CA TYR A 107 16.00 -1.87 -1.15
C TYR A 107 16.35 -2.05 -2.64
N GLY A 108 16.86 -1.00 -3.28
CA GLY A 108 17.31 -1.06 -4.68
C GLY A 108 18.51 -1.98 -4.88
N ASP A 109 19.51 -1.93 -3.97
CA ASP A 109 20.73 -2.73 -4.09
C ASP A 109 20.46 -4.24 -4.05
N ARG A 110 19.45 -4.69 -3.32
CA ARG A 110 19.07 -6.11 -3.24
C ARG A 110 18.05 -6.53 -4.31
N GLY A 111 17.72 -5.67 -5.26
CA GLY A 111 16.76 -5.97 -6.32
C GLY A 111 15.33 -6.16 -5.79
N GLY A 112 14.89 -5.31 -4.88
CA GLY A 112 13.56 -5.41 -4.26
C GLY A 112 12.44 -5.50 -5.29
N LYS A 113 11.50 -6.43 -5.11
CA LYS A 113 10.46 -6.83 -6.08
C LYS A 113 9.59 -5.67 -6.58
N TYR A 114 9.42 -4.63 -5.78
CA TYR A 114 8.51 -3.51 -6.04
C TYR A 114 9.24 -2.18 -6.28
N GLN A 115 10.53 -2.23 -6.61
CA GLN A 115 11.30 -1.02 -6.95
C GLN A 115 10.75 -0.37 -8.23
N GLY A 116 10.51 0.94 -8.19
CA GLY A 116 10.08 1.72 -9.33
C GLY A 116 8.63 1.47 -9.77
N GLN A 117 7.79 0.88 -8.93
CA GLN A 117 6.41 0.61 -9.33
C GLN A 117 5.61 1.91 -9.55
N THR A 118 4.88 1.99 -10.68
CA THR A 118 4.07 3.15 -11.06
C THR A 118 2.57 2.83 -11.17
N GLY A 119 2.20 1.57 -10.98
CA GLY A 119 0.83 1.07 -11.04
C GLY A 119 0.46 0.29 -9.79
N ILE A 120 -0.71 -0.34 -9.79
CA ILE A 120 -1.07 -1.36 -8.82
C ILE A 120 -0.33 -2.64 -9.23
N THR A 121 0.55 -3.09 -8.35
CA THR A 121 1.30 -4.33 -8.54
C THR A 121 0.78 -5.35 -7.56
N GLY A 122 0.34 -6.48 -8.05
CA GLY A 122 -0.09 -7.59 -7.23
C GLY A 122 1.06 -8.35 -6.58
N SER A 123 0.75 -9.47 -5.94
CA SER A 123 1.74 -10.29 -5.25
C SER A 123 2.77 -10.86 -6.22
N LYS A 124 4.04 -10.74 -5.87
CA LYS A 124 5.17 -11.36 -6.59
C LYS A 124 5.78 -12.43 -5.66
N LEU A 125 5.55 -13.69 -5.99
CA LEU A 125 6.14 -14.83 -5.28
C LEU A 125 7.63 -15.02 -5.66
#